data_c85f1174080b6a74bf9dc22ed84e2570
#
_entry.id   c85f1174080b6a74bf9dc22ed84e2570
#
_cell.length_a   1.000
_cell.length_b   1.000
_cell.length_c   1.000
_cell.angle_alpha   90.00
_cell.angle_beta   90.00
_cell.angle_gamma   90.00
#
_symmetry.space_group_name_H-M   'P 1'
#
loop_
_entity.id
_entity.type
_entity.pdbx_description
1 polymer ?
#
loop_
_entity_poly.entity_id
_entity_poly.type
_entity_poly.pdbx_seq_one_letter_code
_entity_poly.pdbx_strand_id
1 'polypeptide(L)'
;RQMCIRDRWGDEGKGKIVDVLAPKYDIVARFQGGPNAGHTLEFDGRKHVLRSIPSGVFATGSGANVIGNGVVLDPVLFRDEAAALEAEGLDLHAILRISKKAHLILPTHRLLDAAGERAKGSSKIGTTGKGIGPTYTDKISRRGLRVGDTVEADFLDRYHALRDQHIEALKAAGAALPDNFDKLEADWLAAIDYLRSYRLTDTEHFVNKALADHKSLLCEGAQGTMLDIDFGSYPFVTSSNTVAAGACTGLGLAPGRIGKVYGIFKAYCTRVGSGPFPTELFDETGVEIRRIGHEYGAVTGRERRCGWLDLVALRYAVMINGATDLIMMKSDVLDGFDKIKVATAYRLPDGTVTRDFPYSIGDNAE
;
A
#
# COMPACT_ATOMS: atom_id res chain seq x y z
N ARG A 1 1.95 3.09 23.67
CA ARG A 1 3.08 2.60 22.85
C ARG A 1 2.64 2.64 21.40
N GLN A 2 3.48 3.11 20.52
CA GLN A 2 3.22 3.21 19.09
C GLN A 2 4.19 2.30 18.33
N MET A 3 3.70 1.62 17.27
CA MET A 3 4.47 0.68 16.49
C MET A 3 4.14 0.84 15.00
N CYS A 4 5.16 0.77 14.14
CA CYS A 4 5.01 0.75 12.70
C CYS A 4 5.48 -0.58 12.12
N ILE A 5 4.74 -1.13 11.16
CA ILE A 5 5.11 -2.35 10.44
C ILE A 5 5.46 -1.99 8.99
N ARG A 6 6.60 -2.46 8.51
CA ARG A 6 7.19 -2.13 7.22
C ARG A 6 7.74 -3.32 6.46
N ASP A 7 7.62 -3.28 5.15
CA ASP A 7 8.22 -4.23 4.21
C ASP A 7 9.35 -3.57 3.41
N ARG A 8 10.10 -4.41 2.68
CA ARG A 8 11.09 -3.97 1.70
C ARG A 8 10.49 -3.77 0.31
N TRP A 9 9.86 -4.79 -0.26
CA TRP A 9 9.26 -4.78 -1.59
C TRP A 9 7.73 -4.81 -1.62
N GLY A 10 7.07 -4.98 -0.45
CA GLY A 10 5.62 -4.86 -0.29
C GLY A 10 4.83 -6.17 -0.31
N ASP A 11 5.48 -7.31 -0.48
CA ASP A 11 4.87 -8.64 -0.55
C ASP A 11 5.44 -9.64 0.47
N GLU A 12 6.08 -9.13 1.52
CA GLU A 12 6.77 -9.91 2.55
C GLU A 12 5.83 -10.50 3.61
N GLY A 13 4.52 -10.27 3.51
CA GLY A 13 3.54 -10.91 4.41
C GLY A 13 3.15 -10.08 5.63
N LYS A 14 3.14 -8.73 5.49
CA LYS A 14 2.70 -7.79 6.56
C LYS A 14 1.40 -8.21 7.24
N GLY A 15 0.39 -8.60 6.46
CA GLY A 15 -0.93 -8.95 6.99
C GLY A 15 -0.85 -9.99 8.11
N LYS A 16 -0.05 -11.05 7.96
CA LYS A 16 0.14 -12.08 8.99
C LYS A 16 0.72 -11.53 10.29
N ILE A 17 1.69 -10.62 10.18
CA ILE A 17 2.32 -10.01 11.36
C ILE A 17 1.38 -9.01 12.03
N VAL A 18 0.62 -8.24 11.25
CA VAL A 18 -0.41 -7.34 11.80
C VAL A 18 -1.47 -8.14 12.55
N ASP A 19 -1.94 -9.25 11.99
CA ASP A 19 -2.92 -10.13 12.61
C ASP A 19 -2.45 -10.67 13.98
N VAL A 20 -1.21 -11.17 14.04
CA VAL A 20 -0.60 -11.65 15.30
C VAL A 20 -0.43 -10.53 16.33
N LEU A 21 -0.16 -9.31 15.89
CA LEU A 21 0.11 -8.18 16.79
C LEU A 21 -1.15 -7.39 17.15
N ALA A 22 -2.13 -7.31 16.27
CA ALA A 22 -3.34 -6.49 16.44
C ALA A 22 -4.06 -6.71 17.79
N PRO A 23 -4.20 -7.94 18.31
CA PRO A 23 -4.84 -8.16 19.62
C PRO A 23 -4.12 -7.49 20.81
N LYS A 24 -2.86 -7.06 20.62
CA LYS A 24 -2.05 -6.40 21.66
C LYS A 24 -2.15 -4.87 21.61
N TYR A 25 -2.93 -4.33 20.68
CA TYR A 25 -3.06 -2.90 20.43
C TYR A 25 -4.51 -2.45 20.51
N ASP A 26 -4.72 -1.26 21.10
CA ASP A 26 -6.04 -0.64 21.20
C ASP A 26 -6.53 -0.11 19.85
N ILE A 27 -5.62 0.27 18.96
CA ILE A 27 -5.94 0.85 17.64
C ILE A 27 -5.01 0.25 16.58
N VAL A 28 -5.59 -0.14 15.43
CA VAL A 28 -4.84 -0.48 14.21
C VAL A 28 -5.18 0.54 13.13
N ALA A 29 -4.17 1.18 12.53
CA ALA A 29 -4.38 2.27 11.59
C ALA A 29 -3.59 2.12 10.30
N ARG A 30 -4.29 2.12 9.15
CA ARG A 30 -3.70 2.29 7.81
C ARG A 30 -3.41 3.77 7.58
N PHE A 31 -2.22 4.09 7.14
CA PHE A 31 -1.79 5.49 7.06
C PHE A 31 -1.42 5.98 5.66
N GLN A 32 -1.28 5.10 4.66
CA GLN A 32 -0.98 5.46 3.27
C GLN A 32 -1.39 4.34 2.29
N GLY A 33 -1.22 4.61 0.98
CA GLY A 33 -1.60 3.69 -0.08
C GLY A 33 -3.10 3.74 -0.35
N GLY A 34 -3.61 2.68 -0.94
CA GLY A 34 -5.02 2.58 -1.30
C GLY A 34 -5.34 1.13 -1.73
N PRO A 35 -6.33 0.92 -2.59
CA PRO A 35 -6.77 -0.42 -3.01
C PRO A 35 -5.77 -1.15 -3.94
N ASN A 36 -4.60 -0.57 -4.22
CA ASN A 36 -3.47 -1.25 -4.86
C ASN A 36 -2.77 -2.24 -3.91
N ALA A 37 -2.97 -2.13 -2.60
CA ALA A 37 -2.54 -3.12 -1.63
C ALA A 37 -3.48 -4.34 -1.62
N GLY A 38 -2.95 -5.50 -1.27
CA GLY A 38 -3.72 -6.72 -1.00
C GLY A 38 -3.09 -7.42 0.20
N HIS A 39 -3.66 -7.24 1.39
CA HIS A 39 -3.22 -7.93 2.60
C HIS A 39 -4.00 -9.22 2.71
N THR A 40 -3.37 -10.34 2.39
CA THR A 40 -4.00 -11.65 2.51
C THR A 40 -3.84 -12.16 3.94
N LEU A 41 -4.96 -12.47 4.55
CA LEU A 41 -5.09 -13.15 5.83
C LEU A 41 -5.73 -14.51 5.56
N GLU A 42 -5.28 -15.52 6.29
CA GLU A 42 -5.82 -16.88 6.17
C GLU A 42 -5.97 -17.45 7.58
N PHE A 43 -7.21 -17.63 8.01
CA PHE A 43 -7.55 -18.22 9.29
C PHE A 43 -8.88 -18.98 9.18
N ASP A 44 -9.07 -19.99 10.00
CA ASP A 44 -10.25 -20.87 10.02
C ASP A 44 -10.58 -21.47 8.63
N GLY A 45 -9.53 -21.72 7.82
CA GLY A 45 -9.67 -22.27 6.47
C GLY A 45 -10.25 -21.29 5.44
N ARG A 46 -10.39 -20.01 5.78
CA ARG A 46 -10.87 -18.93 4.90
C ARG A 46 -9.75 -17.97 4.56
N LYS A 47 -9.78 -17.48 3.32
CA LYS A 47 -8.83 -16.50 2.81
C LYS A 47 -9.50 -15.15 2.63
N HIS A 48 -9.00 -14.14 3.34
CA HIS A 48 -9.45 -12.75 3.25
C HIS A 48 -8.38 -11.90 2.56
N VAL A 49 -8.80 -11.05 1.64
CA VAL A 49 -7.90 -10.11 0.95
C VAL A 49 -8.36 -8.68 1.24
N LEU A 50 -7.75 -8.06 2.25
CA LEU A 50 -8.03 -6.68 2.59
C LEU A 50 -7.26 -5.71 1.70
N ARG A 51 -7.91 -4.64 1.26
CA ARG A 51 -7.35 -3.61 0.37
C ARG A 51 -7.17 -2.28 1.09
N SER A 52 -8.24 -1.73 1.64
CA SER A 52 -8.26 -0.44 2.31
C SER A 52 -8.51 -0.56 3.81
N ILE A 53 -9.27 -1.56 4.21
CA ILE A 53 -9.63 -1.81 5.61
C ILE A 53 -8.40 -2.35 6.36
N PRO A 54 -8.11 -1.85 7.59
CA PRO A 54 -7.00 -2.36 8.40
C PRO A 54 -7.15 -3.84 8.76
N SER A 55 -6.05 -4.58 8.81
CA SER A 55 -6.05 -6.01 9.17
C SER A 55 -6.52 -6.28 10.61
N GLY A 56 -6.53 -5.26 11.46
CA GLY A 56 -6.99 -5.36 12.85
C GLY A 56 -8.49 -5.60 13.03
N VAL A 57 -9.31 -5.55 11.96
CA VAL A 57 -10.77 -5.78 12.07
C VAL A 57 -11.13 -7.20 12.51
N PHE A 58 -10.23 -8.16 12.33
CA PHE A 58 -10.42 -9.54 12.77
C PHE A 58 -9.92 -9.79 14.21
N ALA A 59 -9.20 -8.85 14.80
CA ALA A 59 -8.62 -9.03 16.12
C ALA A 59 -9.69 -8.87 17.21
N THR A 60 -9.94 -9.93 17.94
CA THR A 60 -10.78 -9.88 19.16
C THR A 60 -10.08 -9.01 20.21
N GLY A 61 -10.68 -7.87 20.56
CA GLY A 61 -10.15 -6.95 21.57
C GLY A 61 -9.47 -5.70 21.03
N SER A 62 -9.30 -5.54 19.71
CA SER A 62 -8.88 -4.26 19.15
C SER A 62 -10.01 -3.23 19.30
N GLY A 63 -9.73 -2.10 19.98
CA GLY A 63 -10.77 -1.10 20.30
C GLY A 63 -11.23 -0.30 19.09
N ALA A 64 -10.37 -0.08 18.09
CA ALA A 64 -10.71 0.67 16.88
C ALA A 64 -9.77 0.37 15.71
N ASN A 65 -10.32 0.46 14.51
CA ASN A 65 -9.58 0.40 13.25
C ASN A 65 -9.72 1.74 12.53
N VAL A 66 -8.64 2.25 11.95
CA VAL A 66 -8.59 3.58 11.37
C VAL A 66 -8.08 3.55 9.93
N ILE A 67 -8.85 4.11 9.01
CA ILE A 67 -8.36 4.52 7.69
C ILE A 67 -7.91 5.97 7.81
N GLY A 68 -6.60 6.20 7.78
CA GLY A 68 -5.99 7.51 7.99
C GLY A 68 -6.05 8.44 6.79
N ASN A 69 -5.71 9.70 7.01
CA ASN A 69 -5.75 10.77 6.00
C ASN A 69 -4.75 10.58 4.84
N GLY A 70 -3.72 9.77 5.03
CA GLY A 70 -2.76 9.48 3.95
C GLY A 70 -3.25 8.41 2.97
N VAL A 71 -4.32 7.68 3.29
CA VAL A 71 -4.92 6.69 2.39
C VAL A 71 -5.71 7.40 1.28
N VAL A 72 -5.66 6.84 0.07
CA VAL A 72 -6.59 7.19 -1.03
C VAL A 72 -7.63 6.07 -1.13
N LEU A 73 -8.90 6.44 -0.99
CA LEU A 73 -10.01 5.50 -0.82
C LEU A 73 -10.87 5.44 -2.08
N ASP A 74 -11.04 4.24 -2.62
CA ASP A 74 -12.02 3.98 -3.68
C ASP A 74 -13.34 3.57 -3.03
N PRO A 75 -14.40 4.38 -3.13
CA PRO A 75 -15.68 4.10 -2.47
C PRO A 75 -16.32 2.80 -2.91
N VAL A 76 -16.22 2.42 -4.18
CA VAL A 76 -16.80 1.18 -4.70
C VAL A 76 -16.07 -0.03 -4.13
N LEU A 77 -14.73 -0.01 -4.19
CA LEU A 77 -13.94 -1.12 -3.64
C LEU A 77 -14.04 -1.20 -2.11
N PHE A 78 -14.20 -0.06 -1.43
CA PHE A 78 -14.45 -0.02 0.01
C PHE A 78 -15.80 -0.65 0.36
N ARG A 79 -16.87 -0.25 -0.35
CA ARG A 79 -18.21 -0.82 -0.15
C ARG A 79 -18.19 -2.33 -0.32
N ASP A 80 -17.60 -2.82 -1.41
CA ASP A 80 -17.58 -4.25 -1.72
C ASP A 80 -16.76 -5.04 -0.69
N GLU A 81 -15.63 -4.48 -0.22
CA GLU A 81 -14.80 -5.05 0.83
C GLU A 81 -15.53 -5.09 2.18
N ALA A 82 -16.15 -3.98 2.56
CA ALA A 82 -16.88 -3.85 3.82
C ALA A 82 -18.11 -4.76 3.86
N ALA A 83 -18.91 -4.77 2.79
CA ALA A 83 -20.10 -5.64 2.71
C ALA A 83 -19.75 -7.13 2.81
N ALA A 84 -18.62 -7.55 2.23
CA ALA A 84 -18.14 -8.93 2.35
C ALA A 84 -17.79 -9.28 3.81
N LEU A 85 -17.13 -8.38 4.53
CA LEU A 85 -16.77 -8.57 5.95
C LEU A 85 -18.00 -8.54 6.87
N GLU A 86 -18.95 -7.65 6.59
CA GLU A 86 -20.21 -7.57 7.34
C GLU A 86 -21.08 -8.83 7.15
N ALA A 87 -21.09 -9.39 5.94
CA ALA A 87 -21.75 -10.66 5.66
C ALA A 87 -21.14 -11.84 6.45
N GLU A 88 -19.90 -11.71 6.90
CA GLU A 88 -19.24 -12.67 7.79
C GLU A 88 -19.48 -12.39 9.29
N GLY A 89 -20.26 -11.35 9.60
CA GLY A 89 -20.67 -11.02 10.97
C GLY A 89 -19.80 -9.97 11.67
N LEU A 90 -18.89 -9.28 10.96
CA LEU A 90 -18.14 -8.17 11.56
C LEU A 90 -19.00 -6.91 11.64
N ASP A 91 -19.08 -6.29 12.82
CA ASP A 91 -19.71 -4.97 13.00
C ASP A 91 -18.70 -3.84 12.69
N LEU A 92 -18.48 -3.60 11.41
CA LEU A 92 -17.54 -2.55 10.97
C LEU A 92 -17.99 -1.14 11.37
N HIS A 93 -19.30 -0.89 11.46
CA HIS A 93 -19.83 0.39 11.93
C HIS A 93 -19.42 0.71 13.37
N ALA A 94 -19.28 -0.32 14.22
CA ALA A 94 -18.82 -0.13 15.60
C ALA A 94 -17.32 0.15 15.69
N ILE A 95 -16.48 -0.54 14.89
CA ILE A 95 -15.05 -0.59 15.09
C ILE A 95 -14.23 0.23 14.08
N LEU A 96 -14.79 0.60 12.92
CA LEU A 96 -14.06 1.31 11.86
C LEU A 96 -14.31 2.82 11.91
N ARG A 97 -13.24 3.60 11.78
CA ARG A 97 -13.24 5.06 11.63
C ARG A 97 -12.52 5.44 10.36
N ILE A 98 -13.12 6.33 9.58
CA ILE A 98 -12.57 6.78 8.30
C ILE A 98 -12.24 8.26 8.41
N SER A 99 -11.00 8.61 8.06
CA SER A 99 -10.57 10.01 8.11
C SER A 99 -11.35 10.86 7.12
N LYS A 100 -11.95 11.95 7.60
CA LYS A 100 -12.53 12.99 6.75
C LYS A 100 -11.53 13.57 5.75
N LYS A 101 -10.24 13.50 6.07
CA LYS A 101 -9.15 14.05 5.23
C LYS A 101 -8.55 13.04 4.25
N ALA A 102 -8.99 11.77 4.23
CA ALA A 102 -8.61 10.81 3.20
C ALA A 102 -9.16 11.24 1.83
N HIS A 103 -8.36 11.07 0.77
CA HIS A 103 -8.78 11.46 -0.58
C HIS A 103 -9.56 10.35 -1.27
N LEU A 104 -10.53 10.76 -2.09
CA LEU A 104 -11.39 9.86 -2.86
C LEU A 104 -10.79 9.55 -4.23
N ILE A 105 -10.78 8.28 -4.60
CA ILE A 105 -10.49 7.84 -5.96
C ILE A 105 -11.80 7.95 -6.76
N LEU A 106 -11.82 8.80 -7.79
CA LEU A 106 -12.93 8.95 -8.72
C LEU A 106 -12.85 7.90 -9.83
N PRO A 107 -13.96 7.57 -10.52
CA PRO A 107 -13.92 6.73 -11.71
C PRO A 107 -12.94 7.25 -12.77
N THR A 108 -12.87 8.57 -12.96
CA THR A 108 -11.96 9.23 -13.90
C THR A 108 -10.47 9.08 -13.53
N HIS A 109 -10.12 8.94 -12.25
CA HIS A 109 -8.73 8.65 -11.85
C HIS A 109 -8.25 7.30 -12.42
N ARG A 110 -9.11 6.27 -12.45
CA ARG A 110 -8.77 4.97 -13.05
C ARG A 110 -8.55 5.09 -14.55
N LEU A 111 -9.36 5.92 -15.23
CA LEU A 111 -9.21 6.17 -16.65
C LEU A 111 -7.92 6.92 -16.97
N LEU A 112 -7.56 7.93 -16.16
CA LEU A 112 -6.30 8.66 -16.25
C LEU A 112 -5.08 7.74 -16.02
N ASP A 113 -5.15 6.84 -15.04
CA ASP A 113 -4.09 5.86 -14.76
C ASP A 113 -3.88 4.95 -15.98
N ALA A 114 -4.96 4.41 -16.54
CA ALA A 114 -4.91 3.57 -17.73
C ALA A 114 -4.40 4.33 -18.98
N ALA A 115 -4.81 5.58 -19.17
CA ALA A 115 -4.35 6.42 -20.27
C ALA A 115 -2.87 6.75 -20.14
N GLY A 116 -2.41 7.11 -18.93
CA GLY A 116 -1.01 7.39 -18.65
C GLY A 116 -0.10 6.18 -18.88
N GLU A 117 -0.52 4.98 -18.48
CA GLU A 117 0.24 3.75 -18.73
C GLU A 117 0.28 3.40 -20.23
N ARG A 118 -0.81 3.60 -20.97
CA ARG A 118 -0.81 3.42 -22.43
C ARG A 118 0.16 4.37 -23.14
N ALA A 119 0.17 5.64 -22.72
CA ALA A 119 1.03 6.66 -23.32
C ALA A 119 2.54 6.37 -23.15
N LYS A 120 2.93 5.68 -22.07
CA LYS A 120 4.33 5.30 -21.80
C LYS A 120 4.85 4.16 -22.70
N GLY A 121 4.00 3.43 -23.40
CA GLY A 121 4.42 2.35 -24.31
C GLY A 121 5.30 1.29 -23.64
N SER A 122 6.56 1.15 -24.10
CA SER A 122 7.56 0.22 -23.54
C SER A 122 8.08 0.66 -22.15
N SER A 123 7.97 1.96 -21.80
CA SER A 123 8.44 2.52 -20.53
C SER A 123 7.37 2.45 -19.41
N LYS A 124 6.44 1.50 -19.50
CA LYS A 124 5.39 1.30 -18.50
C LYS A 124 5.99 1.04 -17.12
N ILE A 125 5.42 1.68 -16.10
CA ILE A 125 5.74 1.41 -14.70
C ILE A 125 5.13 0.08 -14.25
N GLY A 126 4.01 -0.30 -14.86
CA GLY A 126 3.22 -1.47 -14.47
C GLY A 126 2.30 -1.19 -13.30
N THR A 127 1.56 -0.07 -13.37
CA THR A 127 0.59 0.32 -12.34
C THR A 127 -0.50 -0.75 -12.18
N THR A 128 -1.22 -0.68 -11.07
CA THR A 128 -2.35 -1.59 -10.81
C THR A 128 -3.64 -1.14 -11.51
N GLY A 129 -3.65 -0.01 -12.22
CA GLY A 129 -4.82 0.56 -12.85
C GLY A 129 -5.92 0.99 -11.88
N LYS A 130 -5.57 1.26 -10.61
CA LYS A 130 -6.52 1.62 -9.55
C LYS A 130 -6.66 3.13 -9.32
N GLY A 131 -6.03 3.95 -10.16
CA GLY A 131 -6.11 5.40 -10.07
C GLY A 131 -5.29 6.02 -8.93
N ILE A 132 -4.37 5.28 -8.34
CA ILE A 132 -3.58 5.73 -7.17
C ILE A 132 -2.75 6.97 -7.50
N GLY A 133 -1.94 6.91 -8.56
CA GLY A 133 -1.09 8.01 -9.00
C GLY A 133 -1.88 9.29 -9.27
N PRO A 134 -2.90 9.26 -10.15
CA PRO A 134 -3.75 10.43 -10.43
C PRO A 134 -4.41 11.02 -9.18
N THR A 135 -4.87 10.19 -8.23
CA THR A 135 -5.46 10.68 -6.98
C THR A 135 -4.43 11.41 -6.10
N TYR A 136 -3.21 10.88 -5.98
CA TYR A 136 -2.14 11.58 -5.26
C TYR A 136 -1.70 12.86 -6.00
N THR A 137 -1.73 12.88 -7.33
CA THR A 137 -1.51 14.10 -8.13
C THR A 137 -2.52 15.17 -7.75
N ASP A 138 -3.79 14.85 -7.69
CA ASP A 138 -4.85 15.79 -7.30
C ASP A 138 -4.73 16.23 -5.84
N LYS A 139 -4.34 15.34 -4.95
CA LYS A 139 -4.02 15.69 -3.56
C LYS A 139 -2.93 16.75 -3.48
N ILE A 140 -1.83 16.57 -4.19
CA ILE A 140 -0.67 17.49 -4.15
C ILE A 140 -1.01 18.79 -4.88
N SER A 141 -1.78 18.76 -5.97
CA SER A 141 -2.29 19.95 -6.67
C SER A 141 -3.43 20.66 -5.93
N ARG A 142 -3.89 20.14 -4.81
CA ARG A 142 -4.90 20.71 -3.91
C ARG A 142 -6.31 20.83 -4.52
N ARG A 143 -6.64 19.95 -5.46
CA ARG A 143 -7.96 19.90 -6.12
C ARG A 143 -8.73 18.62 -5.84
N GLY A 144 -8.08 17.62 -5.23
CA GLY A 144 -8.69 16.33 -4.91
C GLY A 144 -9.83 16.44 -3.90
N LEU A 145 -10.84 15.59 -4.07
CA LEU A 145 -11.96 15.47 -3.12
C LEU A 145 -11.55 14.59 -1.93
N ARG A 146 -12.05 14.95 -0.75
CA ARG A 146 -11.84 14.22 0.49
C ARG A 146 -13.12 13.54 0.96
N VAL A 147 -12.97 12.55 1.80
CA VAL A 147 -14.12 11.85 2.42
C VAL A 147 -15.05 12.83 3.15
N GLY A 148 -14.51 13.81 3.89
CA GLY A 148 -15.30 14.82 4.58
C GLY A 148 -16.11 15.72 3.65
N ASP A 149 -15.64 15.94 2.43
CA ASP A 149 -16.38 16.76 1.46
C ASP A 149 -17.73 16.13 1.07
N THR A 150 -17.85 14.81 1.20
CA THR A 150 -19.06 14.08 0.82
C THR A 150 -20.31 14.47 1.63
N VAL A 151 -20.15 15.06 2.80
CA VAL A 151 -21.25 15.52 3.65
C VAL A 151 -21.51 17.03 3.53
N GLU A 152 -20.74 17.74 2.71
CA GLU A 152 -20.92 19.14 2.46
C GLU A 152 -21.97 19.37 1.36
N ALA A 153 -22.69 20.50 1.42
CA ALA A 153 -23.79 20.80 0.50
C ALA A 153 -23.35 20.97 -0.96
N ASP A 154 -22.11 21.43 -1.19
CA ASP A 154 -21.52 21.67 -2.51
C ASP A 154 -20.76 20.46 -3.08
N PHE A 155 -20.87 19.29 -2.46
CA PHE A 155 -20.11 18.10 -2.87
C PHE A 155 -20.27 17.72 -4.33
N LEU A 156 -21.52 17.68 -4.83
CA LEU A 156 -21.79 17.30 -6.22
C LEU A 156 -21.22 18.32 -7.21
N ASP A 157 -21.30 19.60 -6.92
CA ASP A 157 -20.73 20.64 -7.78
C ASP A 157 -19.21 20.51 -7.88
N ARG A 158 -18.54 20.27 -6.74
CA ARG A 158 -17.09 20.02 -6.69
C ARG A 158 -16.71 18.72 -7.39
N TYR A 159 -17.52 17.70 -7.24
CA TYR A 159 -17.32 16.42 -7.94
C TYR A 159 -17.41 16.62 -9.46
N HIS A 160 -18.47 17.26 -9.96
CA HIS A 160 -18.64 17.50 -11.38
C HIS A 160 -17.50 18.36 -11.95
N ALA A 161 -17.11 19.42 -11.26
CA ALA A 161 -16.00 20.27 -11.68
C ALA A 161 -14.69 19.49 -11.82
N LEU A 162 -14.35 18.62 -10.89
CA LEU A 162 -13.14 17.79 -10.95
C LEU A 162 -13.25 16.70 -12.03
N ARG A 163 -14.40 16.03 -12.12
CA ARG A 163 -14.68 15.04 -13.16
C ARG A 163 -14.49 15.64 -14.56
N ASP A 164 -15.05 16.82 -14.80
CA ASP A 164 -15.01 17.46 -16.11
C ASP A 164 -13.58 17.88 -16.48
N GLN A 165 -12.77 18.36 -15.52
CA GLN A 165 -11.34 18.58 -15.72
C GLN A 165 -10.61 17.30 -16.14
N HIS A 166 -10.92 16.15 -15.51
CA HIS A 166 -10.34 14.86 -15.88
C HIS A 166 -10.79 14.41 -17.27
N ILE A 167 -12.04 14.64 -17.64
CA ILE A 167 -12.56 14.31 -18.98
C ILE A 167 -11.83 15.12 -20.05
N GLU A 168 -11.60 16.41 -19.83
CA GLU A 168 -10.81 17.24 -20.75
C GLU A 168 -9.36 16.76 -20.84
N ALA A 169 -8.74 16.36 -19.72
CA ALA A 169 -7.40 15.80 -19.74
C ALA A 169 -7.34 14.45 -20.50
N LEU A 170 -8.34 13.59 -20.36
CA LEU A 170 -8.46 12.34 -21.11
C LEU A 170 -8.61 12.60 -22.61
N LYS A 171 -9.47 13.53 -23.02
CA LYS A 171 -9.62 13.94 -24.42
C LYS A 171 -8.31 14.46 -25.01
N ALA A 172 -7.61 15.32 -24.27
CA ALA A 172 -6.31 15.85 -24.70
C ALA A 172 -5.25 14.73 -24.85
N ALA A 173 -5.35 13.66 -24.06
CA ALA A 173 -4.51 12.47 -24.17
C ALA A 173 -5.00 11.48 -25.26
N GLY A 174 -6.02 11.82 -26.04
CA GLY A 174 -6.59 10.93 -27.07
C GLY A 174 -7.34 9.73 -26.49
N ALA A 175 -7.78 9.80 -25.23
CA ALA A 175 -8.53 8.74 -24.58
C ALA A 175 -10.03 9.08 -24.54
N ALA A 176 -10.87 8.12 -24.97
CA ALA A 176 -12.32 8.25 -24.88
C ALA A 176 -12.84 7.73 -23.54
N LEU A 177 -13.98 8.26 -23.11
CA LEU A 177 -14.74 7.64 -22.03
C LEU A 177 -15.28 6.28 -22.49
N PRO A 178 -15.37 5.30 -21.61
CA PRO A 178 -16.01 4.03 -21.93
C PRO A 178 -17.54 4.23 -22.06
N ASP A 179 -18.20 3.41 -22.90
CA ASP A 179 -19.65 3.50 -23.15
C ASP A 179 -20.50 3.36 -21.87
N ASN A 180 -19.96 2.67 -20.86
CA ASN A 180 -20.62 2.48 -19.57
C ASN A 180 -20.23 3.50 -18.50
N PHE A 181 -19.67 4.65 -18.88
CA PHE A 181 -19.17 5.65 -17.91
C PHE A 181 -20.27 6.13 -16.95
N ASP A 182 -21.46 6.41 -17.45
CA ASP A 182 -22.60 6.85 -16.62
C ASP A 182 -22.96 5.80 -15.55
N LYS A 183 -22.87 4.53 -15.88
CA LYS A 183 -23.07 3.44 -14.93
C LYS A 183 -21.98 3.40 -13.86
N LEU A 184 -20.72 3.59 -14.26
CA LEU A 184 -19.59 3.65 -13.30
C LEU A 184 -19.73 4.84 -12.36
N GLU A 185 -20.17 5.98 -12.86
CA GLU A 185 -20.43 7.18 -12.07
C GLU A 185 -21.59 6.97 -11.08
N ALA A 186 -22.71 6.42 -11.55
CA ALA A 186 -23.87 6.11 -10.70
C ALA A 186 -23.51 5.11 -9.59
N ASP A 187 -22.74 4.07 -9.88
CA ASP A 187 -22.27 3.10 -8.90
C ASP A 187 -21.33 3.74 -7.88
N TRP A 188 -20.45 4.64 -8.33
CA TRP A 188 -19.56 5.40 -7.45
C TRP A 188 -20.33 6.30 -6.50
N LEU A 189 -21.35 7.04 -6.99
CA LEU A 189 -22.21 7.89 -6.16
C LEU A 189 -23.00 7.07 -5.13
N ALA A 190 -23.53 5.92 -5.52
CA ALA A 190 -24.16 4.98 -4.57
C ALA A 190 -23.19 4.47 -3.52
N ALA A 191 -21.92 4.25 -3.90
CA ALA A 191 -20.88 3.85 -2.94
C ALA A 191 -20.47 5.01 -1.99
N ILE A 192 -20.60 6.28 -2.42
CA ILE A 192 -20.45 7.43 -1.52
C ILE A 192 -21.55 7.44 -0.46
N ASP A 193 -22.79 7.13 -0.81
CA ASP A 193 -23.89 7.06 0.17
C ASP A 193 -23.63 5.94 1.20
N TYR A 194 -23.13 4.80 0.74
CA TYR A 194 -22.71 3.73 1.64
C TYR A 194 -21.56 4.17 2.56
N LEU A 195 -20.55 4.87 2.02
CA LEU A 195 -19.42 5.39 2.80
C LEU A 195 -19.87 6.37 3.89
N ARG A 196 -20.88 7.20 3.62
CA ARG A 196 -21.44 8.18 4.58
C ARG A 196 -22.07 7.50 5.81
N SER A 197 -22.46 6.25 5.72
CA SER A 197 -23.05 5.50 6.86
C SER A 197 -22.00 5.18 7.93
N TYR A 198 -20.71 5.25 7.59
CA TYR A 198 -19.63 4.96 8.53
C TYR A 198 -19.25 6.17 9.40
N ARG A 199 -18.41 5.94 10.41
CA ARG A 199 -17.92 6.99 11.30
C ARG A 199 -16.83 7.82 10.63
N LEU A 200 -17.24 8.86 9.90
CA LEU A 200 -16.33 9.87 9.35
C LEU A 200 -15.74 10.70 10.49
N THR A 201 -14.43 10.66 10.67
CA THR A 201 -13.76 11.11 11.89
C THR A 201 -12.58 12.03 11.57
N ASP A 202 -12.33 13.02 12.42
CA ASP A 202 -11.07 13.78 12.47
C ASP A 202 -10.02 12.90 13.16
N THR A 203 -9.45 11.97 12.38
CA THR A 203 -8.66 10.85 12.90
C THR A 203 -7.39 11.27 13.60
N GLU A 204 -6.78 12.42 13.24
CA GLU A 204 -5.64 12.99 13.94
C GLU A 204 -5.97 13.37 15.39
N HIS A 205 -7.16 13.91 15.63
CA HIS A 205 -7.62 14.19 17.00
C HIS A 205 -7.92 12.91 17.77
N PHE A 206 -8.61 11.97 17.11
CA PHE A 206 -8.95 10.68 17.72
C PHE A 206 -7.69 9.92 18.15
N VAL A 207 -6.72 9.76 17.25
CA VAL A 207 -5.50 8.99 17.52
C VAL A 207 -4.63 9.69 18.58
N ASN A 208 -4.42 11.01 18.48
CA ASN A 208 -3.59 11.72 19.45
C ASN A 208 -4.23 11.76 20.86
N LYS A 209 -5.56 11.88 20.94
CA LYS A 209 -6.28 11.75 22.21
C LYS A 209 -6.08 10.35 22.80
N ALA A 210 -6.27 9.30 22.03
CA ALA A 210 -6.08 7.93 22.50
C ALA A 210 -4.65 7.70 23.02
N LEU A 211 -3.63 8.24 22.33
CA LEU A 211 -2.23 8.16 22.77
C LEU A 211 -1.98 8.97 24.06
N ALA A 212 -2.68 10.10 24.26
CA ALA A 212 -2.63 10.86 25.51
C ALA A 212 -3.29 10.07 26.65
N ASP A 213 -4.34 9.33 26.36
CA ASP A 213 -5.04 8.42 27.29
C ASP A 213 -4.29 7.06 27.45
N HIS A 214 -3.00 7.01 27.10
CA HIS A 214 -2.12 5.84 27.21
C HIS A 214 -2.52 4.62 26.38
N LYS A 215 -3.39 4.79 25.40
CA LYS A 215 -3.75 3.73 24.45
C LYS A 215 -2.59 3.41 23.49
N SER A 216 -2.55 2.19 23.02
CA SER A 216 -1.53 1.70 22.08
C SER A 216 -2.04 1.78 20.64
N LEU A 217 -1.13 2.12 19.71
CA LEU A 217 -1.42 2.26 18.29
C LEU A 217 -0.47 1.40 17.46
N LEU A 218 -1.03 0.60 16.57
CA LEU A 218 -0.31 -0.14 15.54
C LEU A 218 -0.53 0.53 14.18
N CYS A 219 0.54 1.09 13.59
CA CYS A 219 0.49 1.70 12.27
C CYS A 219 0.80 0.64 11.21
N GLU A 220 -0.20 0.30 10.42
CA GLU A 220 -0.10 -0.68 9.34
C GLU A 220 0.22 0.03 8.02
N GLY A 221 1.41 -0.25 7.45
CA GLY A 221 1.82 0.26 6.15
C GLY A 221 1.34 -0.60 4.99
N ALA A 222 1.32 -0.02 3.82
CA ALA A 222 1.13 -0.70 2.54
C ALA A 222 2.41 -0.60 1.69
N GLN A 223 2.57 -1.47 0.70
CA GLN A 223 3.78 -1.57 -0.13
C GLN A 223 5.04 -1.75 0.71
N GLY A 224 6.21 -1.27 0.28
CA GLY A 224 7.48 -1.42 0.98
C GLY A 224 8.44 -0.28 0.70
N THR A 225 9.56 -0.22 1.41
CA THR A 225 10.55 0.86 1.36
C THR A 225 11.08 1.13 -0.05
N MET A 226 11.35 0.08 -0.82
CA MET A 226 11.84 0.21 -2.20
C MET A 226 10.78 0.73 -3.18
N LEU A 227 9.54 0.86 -2.74
CA LEU A 227 8.41 1.43 -3.50
C LEU A 227 8.02 2.83 -3.00
N ASP A 228 8.76 3.41 -2.05
CA ASP A 228 8.53 4.78 -1.56
C ASP A 228 8.79 5.81 -2.66
N ILE A 229 7.95 6.85 -2.71
CA ILE A 229 8.02 7.88 -3.76
C ILE A 229 9.34 8.65 -3.74
N ASP A 230 9.92 8.86 -2.55
CA ASP A 230 11.14 9.64 -2.38
C ASP A 230 12.40 8.76 -2.29
N PHE A 231 12.30 7.61 -1.62
CA PHE A 231 13.45 6.75 -1.27
C PHE A 231 13.49 5.42 -2.00
N GLY A 232 12.49 5.12 -2.81
CA GLY A 232 12.39 3.86 -3.55
C GLY A 232 13.16 3.86 -4.86
N SER A 233 12.99 2.79 -5.63
CA SER A 233 13.62 2.58 -6.94
C SER A 233 12.91 3.40 -8.05
N TYR A 234 12.92 4.71 -7.93
CA TYR A 234 12.27 5.63 -8.88
C TYR A 234 12.71 5.38 -10.33
N PRO A 235 11.82 5.42 -11.35
CA PRO A 235 10.38 5.75 -11.27
C PRO A 235 9.45 4.56 -10.93
N PHE A 236 9.99 3.37 -10.65
CA PHE A 236 9.23 2.14 -10.39
C PHE A 236 8.77 2.07 -8.92
N VAL A 237 7.99 3.05 -8.49
CA VAL A 237 7.54 3.28 -7.12
C VAL A 237 6.03 3.52 -7.07
N THR A 238 5.44 3.51 -5.88
CA THR A 238 4.09 4.00 -5.65
C THR A 238 4.10 5.52 -5.40
N SER A 239 2.96 6.18 -5.55
CA SER A 239 2.85 7.64 -5.40
C SER A 239 2.64 8.07 -3.95
N SER A 240 3.11 7.30 -2.97
CA SER A 240 2.97 7.61 -1.55
C SER A 240 4.23 7.30 -0.75
N ASN A 241 4.37 7.95 0.43
CA ASN A 241 5.45 7.63 1.35
C ASN A 241 5.17 6.34 2.10
N THR A 242 5.89 5.29 1.71
CA THR A 242 5.76 3.96 2.32
C THR A 242 6.67 3.79 3.53
N VAL A 243 7.63 4.67 3.77
CA VAL A 243 8.53 4.66 4.92
C VAL A 243 7.83 4.99 6.24
N ALA A 244 8.45 4.66 7.37
CA ALA A 244 7.85 4.84 8.71
C ALA A 244 7.40 6.29 8.98
N ALA A 245 8.14 7.28 8.46
CA ALA A 245 7.78 8.69 8.54
C ALA A 245 6.41 9.01 7.89
N GLY A 246 5.97 8.21 6.91
CA GLY A 246 4.64 8.33 6.31
C GLY A 246 3.50 8.15 7.30
N ALA A 247 3.70 7.47 8.44
CA ALA A 247 2.72 7.40 9.51
C ALA A 247 2.50 8.76 10.20
N CYS A 248 3.54 9.60 10.26
CA CYS A 248 3.41 10.95 10.83
C CYS A 248 2.44 11.80 10.02
N THR A 249 2.64 11.87 8.71
CA THR A 249 1.78 12.66 7.82
C THR A 249 0.43 12.00 7.54
N GLY A 250 0.40 10.67 7.48
CA GLY A 250 -0.79 9.89 7.14
C GLY A 250 -1.79 9.67 8.28
N LEU A 251 -1.40 9.99 9.53
CA LEU A 251 -2.26 9.91 10.73
C LEU A 251 -2.23 11.20 11.56
N GLY A 252 -1.43 12.20 11.18
CA GLY A 252 -1.27 13.42 11.95
C GLY A 252 -0.53 13.19 13.27
N LEU A 253 0.54 12.39 13.27
CA LEU A 253 1.34 12.05 14.44
C LEU A 253 2.62 12.87 14.50
N ALA A 254 3.00 13.32 15.69
CA ALA A 254 4.31 13.92 15.89
C ALA A 254 5.42 12.87 15.72
N PRO A 255 6.57 13.20 15.06
CA PRO A 255 7.67 12.25 14.85
C PRO A 255 8.17 11.56 16.12
N GLY A 256 8.27 12.30 17.22
CA GLY A 256 8.69 11.75 18.53
C GLY A 256 7.69 10.78 19.17
N ARG A 257 6.53 10.55 18.54
CA ARG A 257 5.57 9.53 18.97
C ARG A 257 5.83 8.17 18.33
N ILE A 258 6.61 8.11 17.24
CA ILE A 258 6.99 6.83 16.64
C ILE A 258 7.90 6.09 17.61
N GLY A 259 7.45 4.94 18.07
CA GLY A 259 8.19 4.08 18.99
C GLY A 259 8.94 2.98 18.23
N LYS A 260 8.57 1.71 18.43
CA LYS A 260 9.17 0.59 17.70
C LYS A 260 8.77 0.58 16.22
N VAL A 261 9.71 0.21 15.37
CA VAL A 261 9.49 -0.01 13.94
C VAL A 261 9.90 -1.44 13.59
N TYR A 262 8.93 -2.27 13.23
CA TYR A 262 9.18 -3.63 12.77
C TYR A 262 9.42 -3.65 11.27
N GLY A 263 10.62 -4.05 10.86
CA GLY A 263 10.96 -4.37 9.48
C GLY A 263 10.60 -5.81 9.16
N ILE A 264 9.74 -6.04 8.17
CA ILE A 264 9.42 -7.39 7.69
C ILE A 264 10.18 -7.63 6.40
N PHE A 265 10.80 -8.81 6.28
CA PHE A 265 11.49 -9.21 5.05
C PHE A 265 11.41 -10.72 4.87
N LYS A 266 11.51 -11.20 3.64
CA LYS A 266 11.63 -12.62 3.33
C LYS A 266 13.11 -13.04 3.37
N ALA A 267 13.37 -14.29 3.61
CA ALA A 267 14.71 -14.89 3.51
C ALA A 267 15.31 -14.81 2.08
N TYR A 268 14.51 -14.46 1.10
CA TYR A 268 14.84 -14.17 -0.29
C TYR A 268 14.15 -12.88 -0.75
N CYS A 269 14.33 -12.46 -2.00
CA CYS A 269 13.67 -11.30 -2.55
C CYS A 269 12.60 -11.69 -3.56
N THR A 270 11.52 -10.89 -3.59
CA THR A 270 10.51 -10.95 -4.65
C THR A 270 10.14 -9.55 -5.10
N ARG A 271 9.83 -9.39 -6.39
CA ARG A 271 9.35 -8.13 -6.94
C ARG A 271 8.18 -8.35 -7.89
N VAL A 272 7.22 -7.44 -7.83
CA VAL A 272 6.12 -7.36 -8.80
C VAL A 272 6.34 -6.14 -9.69
N GLY A 273 6.13 -6.27 -11.00
CA GLY A 273 6.29 -5.18 -11.96
C GLY A 273 7.72 -4.97 -12.43
N SER A 274 7.91 -3.85 -13.12
CA SER A 274 9.18 -3.48 -13.73
C SER A 274 10.14 -2.84 -12.71
N GLY A 275 11.36 -2.54 -13.17
CA GLY A 275 12.40 -1.85 -12.40
C GLY A 275 13.52 -2.77 -11.93
N PRO A 276 14.58 -2.17 -11.35
CA PRO A 276 15.81 -2.88 -11.02
C PRO A 276 15.58 -3.94 -9.94
N PHE A 277 16.24 -5.08 -10.10
CA PHE A 277 16.23 -6.18 -9.15
C PHE A 277 17.61 -6.85 -9.15
N PRO A 278 18.61 -6.33 -8.41
CA PRO A 278 20.01 -6.75 -8.53
C PRO A 278 20.27 -8.21 -8.27
N THR A 279 19.46 -8.85 -7.42
CA THR A 279 19.62 -10.28 -7.06
C THR A 279 18.66 -11.20 -7.80
N GLU A 280 18.01 -10.74 -8.86
CA GLU A 280 17.07 -11.54 -9.63
C GLU A 280 17.72 -12.79 -10.21
N LEU A 281 16.99 -13.90 -10.18
CA LEU A 281 17.41 -15.20 -10.69
C LEU A 281 16.58 -15.58 -11.91
N PHE A 282 17.27 -15.86 -13.00
CA PHE A 282 16.68 -16.28 -14.29
C PHE A 282 16.87 -17.78 -14.57
N ASP A 283 17.47 -18.50 -13.61
CA ASP A 283 17.77 -19.92 -13.65
C ASP A 283 16.71 -20.78 -12.92
N GLU A 284 16.97 -22.08 -12.89
CA GLU A 284 16.13 -23.07 -12.19
C GLU A 284 15.94 -22.74 -10.71
N THR A 285 16.92 -22.10 -10.08
CA THR A 285 16.85 -21.68 -8.68
C THR A 285 15.72 -20.65 -8.46
N GLY A 286 15.62 -19.68 -9.37
CA GLY A 286 14.55 -18.67 -9.31
C GLY A 286 13.17 -19.27 -9.52
N VAL A 287 13.06 -20.25 -10.43
CA VAL A 287 11.82 -21.01 -10.69
C VAL A 287 11.43 -21.81 -9.44
N GLU A 288 12.38 -22.48 -8.81
CA GLU A 288 12.13 -23.33 -7.64
C GLU A 288 11.74 -22.50 -6.40
N ILE A 289 12.41 -21.37 -6.15
CA ILE A 289 11.99 -20.40 -5.09
C ILE A 289 10.53 -19.95 -5.32
N ARG A 290 10.17 -19.62 -6.56
CA ARG A 290 8.80 -19.22 -6.91
C ARG A 290 7.81 -20.33 -6.62
N ARG A 291 8.12 -21.56 -7.03
CA ARG A 291 7.27 -22.73 -6.86
C ARG A 291 7.02 -23.07 -5.41
N ILE A 292 8.10 -23.24 -4.61
CA ILE A 292 8.01 -23.58 -3.18
C ILE A 292 7.37 -22.43 -2.38
N GLY A 293 7.80 -21.19 -2.68
CA GLY A 293 7.31 -19.99 -2.01
C GLY A 293 5.90 -19.58 -2.42
N HIS A 294 5.27 -20.24 -3.41
CA HIS A 294 3.99 -19.83 -3.99
C HIS A 294 3.96 -18.36 -4.38
N GLU A 295 5.03 -17.88 -5.06
CA GLU A 295 5.23 -16.48 -5.36
C GLU A 295 4.44 -16.06 -6.60
N TYR A 296 3.13 -15.93 -6.43
CA TYR A 296 2.16 -15.47 -7.42
C TYR A 296 1.33 -14.31 -6.87
N GLY A 297 0.90 -13.40 -7.74
CA GLY A 297 0.06 -12.28 -7.37
C GLY A 297 -1.30 -12.74 -6.82
N ALA A 298 -1.66 -12.32 -5.61
CA ALA A 298 -2.90 -12.76 -4.95
C ALA A 298 -4.19 -12.43 -5.73
N VAL A 299 -4.15 -11.39 -6.58
CA VAL A 299 -5.31 -10.92 -7.37
C VAL A 299 -5.22 -11.34 -8.82
N THR A 300 -4.02 -11.29 -9.40
CA THR A 300 -3.82 -11.50 -10.84
C THR A 300 -3.24 -12.86 -11.20
N GLY A 301 -2.77 -13.64 -10.22
CA GLY A 301 -2.05 -14.89 -10.45
C GLY A 301 -0.68 -14.71 -11.14
N ARG A 302 -0.25 -13.45 -11.41
CA ARG A 302 0.99 -13.17 -12.12
C ARG A 302 2.19 -13.66 -11.32
N GLU A 303 3.13 -14.32 -12.00
CA GLU A 303 4.40 -14.74 -11.43
C GLU A 303 5.20 -13.55 -10.88
N ARG A 304 5.72 -13.69 -9.67
CA ARG A 304 6.67 -12.74 -9.09
C ARG A 304 8.08 -13.05 -9.57
N ARG A 305 8.86 -12.03 -9.82
CA ARG A 305 10.30 -12.13 -10.01
C ARG A 305 10.92 -12.55 -8.67
N CYS A 306 11.82 -13.52 -8.67
CA CYS A 306 12.45 -14.06 -7.46
C CYS A 306 13.96 -13.89 -7.52
N GLY A 307 14.60 -13.71 -6.36
CA GLY A 307 16.04 -13.53 -6.27
C GLY A 307 16.58 -13.80 -4.86
N TRP A 308 17.90 -13.89 -4.72
CA TRP A 308 18.52 -14.05 -3.42
C TRP A 308 18.31 -12.84 -2.52
N LEU A 309 18.51 -13.03 -1.21
CA LEU A 309 18.41 -11.96 -0.22
C LEU A 309 19.43 -10.85 -0.54
N ASP A 310 18.91 -9.63 -0.62
CA ASP A 310 19.68 -8.42 -0.88
C ASP A 310 19.89 -7.66 0.45
N LEU A 311 21.09 -7.76 1.00
CA LEU A 311 21.44 -7.08 2.25
C LEU A 311 21.75 -5.58 2.03
N VAL A 312 22.11 -5.15 0.82
CA VAL A 312 22.32 -3.71 0.54
C VAL A 312 20.98 -2.99 0.64
N ALA A 313 19.95 -3.48 -0.08
CA ALA A 313 18.60 -2.94 0.00
C ALA A 313 17.99 -3.10 1.40
N LEU A 314 18.28 -4.20 2.12
CA LEU A 314 17.75 -4.38 3.47
C LEU A 314 18.36 -3.40 4.48
N ARG A 315 19.69 -3.19 4.45
CA ARG A 315 20.36 -2.20 5.31
C ARG A 315 19.85 -0.79 5.05
N TYR A 316 19.69 -0.44 3.78
CA TYR A 316 19.09 0.83 3.39
C TYR A 316 17.67 0.99 3.93
N ALA A 317 16.82 -0.03 3.78
CA ALA A 317 15.46 -0.01 4.33
C ALA A 317 15.47 0.14 5.87
N VAL A 318 16.35 -0.57 6.59
CA VAL A 318 16.52 -0.43 8.04
C VAL A 318 16.90 0.99 8.43
N MET A 319 17.86 1.58 7.74
CA MET A 319 18.35 2.94 7.98
C MET A 319 17.23 3.98 7.77
N ILE A 320 16.57 3.96 6.62
CA ILE A 320 15.54 4.96 6.27
C ILE A 320 14.33 4.88 7.19
N ASN A 321 13.97 3.70 7.64
CA ASN A 321 12.80 3.51 8.52
C ASN A 321 13.13 3.63 10.01
N GLY A 322 14.40 3.59 10.39
CA GLY A 322 14.79 3.46 11.79
C GLY A 322 14.25 2.15 12.40
N ALA A 323 14.33 1.04 11.65
CA ALA A 323 13.79 -0.24 12.11
C ALA A 323 14.51 -0.70 13.39
N THR A 324 13.72 -0.97 14.43
CA THR A 324 14.21 -1.40 15.74
C THR A 324 14.28 -2.91 15.87
N ASP A 325 13.42 -3.60 15.14
CA ASP A 325 13.30 -5.06 15.16
C ASP A 325 13.07 -5.55 13.73
N LEU A 326 13.60 -6.72 13.39
CA LEU A 326 13.43 -7.35 12.07
C LEU A 326 12.73 -8.70 12.22
N ILE A 327 11.77 -8.95 11.33
CA ILE A 327 11.02 -10.20 11.28
C ILE A 327 11.26 -10.85 9.93
N MET A 328 11.98 -11.99 9.95
CA MET A 328 12.23 -12.79 8.76
C MET A 328 11.05 -13.72 8.49
N MET A 329 10.59 -13.73 7.25
CA MET A 329 9.50 -14.55 6.77
C MET A 329 10.00 -15.58 5.75
N LYS A 330 9.30 -16.70 5.63
CA LYS A 330 9.50 -17.70 4.58
C LYS A 330 10.93 -18.27 4.49
N SER A 331 11.60 -18.44 5.63
CA SER A 331 12.90 -19.12 5.66
C SER A 331 12.79 -20.59 5.28
N ASP A 332 11.67 -21.22 5.59
CA ASP A 332 11.30 -22.58 5.23
C ASP A 332 11.35 -22.88 3.72
N VAL A 333 11.16 -21.85 2.89
CA VAL A 333 11.26 -21.99 1.42
C VAL A 333 12.69 -22.38 0.98
N LEU A 334 13.68 -22.02 1.77
CA LEU A 334 15.09 -22.26 1.45
C LEU A 334 15.67 -23.57 2.03
N ASP A 335 14.88 -24.34 2.77
CA ASP A 335 15.37 -25.56 3.47
C ASP A 335 15.93 -26.63 2.52
N GLY A 336 15.45 -26.68 1.28
CA GLY A 336 15.90 -27.67 0.29
C GLY A 336 17.10 -27.24 -0.57
N PHE A 337 17.68 -26.04 -0.32
CA PHE A 337 18.80 -25.53 -1.12
C PHE A 337 20.16 -25.82 -0.46
N ASP A 338 21.05 -26.49 -1.16
CA ASP A 338 22.40 -26.79 -0.67
C ASP A 338 23.24 -25.55 -0.40
N LYS A 339 23.01 -24.46 -1.14
CA LYS A 339 23.69 -23.19 -1.02
C LYS A 339 22.70 -22.04 -1.06
N ILE A 340 22.73 -21.19 -0.05
CA ILE A 340 21.98 -19.95 0.04
C ILE A 340 22.95 -18.79 -0.17
N LYS A 341 22.68 -17.96 -1.18
CA LYS A 341 23.48 -16.77 -1.48
C LYS A 341 22.82 -15.51 -0.94
N VAL A 342 23.63 -14.52 -0.60
CA VAL A 342 23.16 -13.18 -0.19
C VAL A 342 24.05 -12.13 -0.85
N ALA A 343 23.42 -11.07 -1.40
CA ALA A 343 24.16 -9.92 -1.91
C ALA A 343 24.59 -9.03 -0.75
N THR A 344 25.89 -8.81 -0.61
CA THR A 344 26.48 -7.98 0.47
C THR A 344 26.99 -6.64 -0.02
N ALA A 345 27.16 -6.49 -1.34
CA ALA A 345 27.57 -5.27 -2.04
C ALA A 345 27.05 -5.31 -3.48
N TYR A 346 27.07 -4.16 -4.14
CA TYR A 346 26.79 -4.05 -5.58
C TYR A 346 28.08 -3.67 -6.31
N ARG A 347 28.24 -4.20 -7.52
CA ARG A 347 29.23 -3.73 -8.47
C ARG A 347 28.53 -2.83 -9.49
N LEU A 348 28.91 -1.55 -9.51
CA LEU A 348 28.35 -0.57 -10.43
C LEU A 348 28.95 -0.72 -11.85
N PRO A 349 28.32 -0.12 -12.88
CA PRO A 349 28.81 -0.21 -14.27
C PRO A 349 30.24 0.32 -14.48
N ASP A 350 30.70 1.24 -13.63
CA ASP A 350 32.08 1.77 -13.63
C ASP A 350 33.10 0.85 -12.92
N GLY A 351 32.65 -0.30 -12.42
CA GLY A 351 33.45 -1.26 -11.66
C GLY A 351 33.54 -0.98 -10.16
N THR A 352 33.01 0.13 -9.68
CA THR A 352 33.00 0.48 -8.24
C THR A 352 32.16 -0.53 -7.46
N VAL A 353 32.68 -0.97 -6.32
CA VAL A 353 31.93 -1.83 -5.39
C VAL A 353 31.38 -1.00 -4.24
N THR A 354 30.09 -1.01 -4.04
CA THR A 354 29.43 -0.25 -2.98
C THR A 354 28.59 -1.16 -2.06
N ARG A 355 28.51 -0.80 -0.78
CA ARG A 355 27.58 -1.36 0.20
C ARG A 355 26.40 -0.44 0.47
N ASP A 356 26.44 0.76 -0.06
CA ASP A 356 25.34 1.72 0.02
C ASP A 356 24.41 1.53 -1.16
N PHE A 357 23.13 1.72 -0.94
CA PHE A 357 22.13 1.65 -2.00
C PHE A 357 22.31 2.87 -2.94
N PRO A 358 22.67 2.65 -4.22
CA PRO A 358 23.02 3.76 -5.11
C PRO A 358 21.79 4.50 -5.63
N TYR A 359 21.97 5.74 -6.06
CA TYR A 359 20.91 6.54 -6.70
C TYR A 359 20.35 5.86 -7.96
N SER A 360 21.22 5.30 -8.79
CA SER A 360 20.84 4.54 -9.98
C SER A 360 21.42 3.14 -9.87
N ILE A 361 20.52 2.16 -9.85
CA ILE A 361 20.88 0.76 -10.03
C ILE A 361 20.71 0.50 -11.52
N GLY A 362 21.81 0.42 -12.27
CA GLY A 362 21.75 0.02 -13.67
C GLY A 362 21.12 -1.37 -13.85
N ASP A 363 20.65 -1.66 -15.06
CA ASP A 363 20.05 -2.98 -15.38
C ASP A 363 21.05 -4.15 -15.23
N ASN A 364 22.35 -3.85 -15.07
CA ASN A 364 23.48 -4.78 -14.96
C ASN A 364 24.23 -4.68 -13.63
N ALA A 365 23.58 -4.29 -12.53
CA ALA A 365 24.21 -4.42 -11.21
C ALA A 365 24.27 -5.93 -10.85
N GLU A 366 25.48 -6.50 -10.96
CA GLU A 366 25.80 -7.90 -10.59
C GLU A 366 25.85 -8.08 -9.06
#